data_4f96eda512dcc0833afbdbcf4e3c1028
#
_entry.id   4f96eda512dcc0833afbdbcf4e3c1028
#
_cell.length_a   1.000
_cell.length_b   1.000
_cell.length_c   1.000
_cell.angle_alpha   90.00
_cell.angle_beta   90.00
_cell.angle_gamma   90.00
#
_symmetry.space_group_name_H-M   'P 1'
#
loop_
_entity.id
_entity.type
_entity.pdbx_description
1 polymer ?
#
loop_
_entity_poly.entity_id
_entity_poly.type
_entity_poly.pdbx_seq_one_letter_code
_entity_poly.pdbx_strand_id
1 'polypeptide(L)'
;MKDFVIRSERPEDYEQISRIHSLAFGHDWEANLILNLRRDPGFDSDLSLVADLDGRAVGHICFSKISIETPVSSTEAVILAPLAILEEERSLGAGSALVTEGIRRCKERGYRIMLVYGGPYYERFGFRTAHEQGIFRPNPMPGEVVRMLELVPGALEGVRGVIRYPDAFKPLVNQWYPDEK
;
A
#
# COMPACT_ATOMS: atom_id res chain seq x y z
N MET A 1 6.50 -24.71 5.60
CA MET A 1 6.08 -23.31 5.40
C MET A 1 6.08 -22.70 6.78
N LYS A 2 6.69 -21.53 6.99
CA LYS A 2 6.63 -20.87 8.29
C LYS A 2 5.20 -20.37 8.54
N ASP A 3 4.71 -20.51 9.76
CA ASP A 3 3.37 -20.05 10.13
C ASP A 3 3.45 -18.61 10.64
N PHE A 4 3.16 -17.65 9.75
CA PHE A 4 3.08 -16.25 10.11
C PHE A 4 1.69 -15.92 10.66
N VAL A 5 1.64 -15.29 11.82
CA VAL A 5 0.40 -14.67 12.34
C VAL A 5 0.29 -13.27 11.75
N ILE A 6 -0.77 -13.00 10.97
CA ILE A 6 -1.03 -11.66 10.45
C ILE A 6 -1.97 -10.94 11.40
N ARG A 7 -1.51 -9.83 11.95
CA ARG A 7 -2.24 -9.02 12.92
C ARG A 7 -2.05 -7.52 12.67
N SER A 8 -2.91 -6.70 13.27
CA SER A 8 -2.68 -5.24 13.28
C SER A 8 -1.39 -4.91 14.02
N GLU A 9 -0.74 -3.82 13.59
CA GLU A 9 0.43 -3.29 14.30
C GLU A 9 0.06 -2.83 15.71
N ARG A 10 1.03 -2.80 16.60
CA ARG A 10 0.94 -2.29 17.97
C ARG A 10 2.05 -1.27 18.20
N PRO A 11 1.94 -0.40 19.20
CA PRO A 11 3.02 0.55 19.53
C PRO A 11 4.40 -0.11 19.72
N GLU A 12 4.43 -1.34 20.27
CA GLU A 12 5.65 -2.11 20.48
C GLU A 12 6.34 -2.51 19.17
N ASP A 13 5.61 -2.55 18.07
CA ASP A 13 6.15 -2.93 16.75
C ASP A 13 6.80 -1.75 16.01
N TYR A 14 6.55 -0.50 16.42
CA TYR A 14 6.88 0.70 15.62
C TYR A 14 8.35 0.82 15.25
N GLU A 15 9.25 0.54 16.19
CA GLU A 15 10.68 0.57 15.93
C GLU A 15 11.08 -0.53 14.94
N GLN A 16 10.57 -1.74 15.15
CA GLN A 16 10.85 -2.86 14.26
C GLN A 16 10.28 -2.64 12.86
N ILE A 17 9.07 -2.07 12.74
CA ILE A 17 8.47 -1.71 11.46
C ILE A 17 9.35 -0.70 10.71
N SER A 18 9.81 0.35 11.37
CA SER A 18 10.73 1.33 10.77
C SER A 18 11.99 0.64 10.24
N ARG A 19 12.60 -0.24 11.06
CA ARG A 19 13.77 -1.02 10.67
C ARG A 19 13.50 -1.93 9.46
N ILE A 20 12.35 -2.62 9.42
CA ILE A 20 11.96 -3.49 8.30
C ILE A 20 11.95 -2.68 7.00
N HIS A 21 11.32 -1.50 7.00
CA HIS A 21 11.24 -0.66 5.80
C HIS A 21 12.60 -0.11 5.40
N SER A 22 13.37 0.45 6.33
CA SER A 22 14.72 0.98 6.03
C SER A 22 15.65 -0.09 5.45
N LEU A 23 15.62 -1.31 5.99
CA LEU A 23 16.41 -2.43 5.46
C LEU A 23 15.93 -2.91 4.09
N ALA A 24 14.60 -2.99 3.90
CA ALA A 24 14.03 -3.51 2.66
C ALA A 24 14.24 -2.59 1.46
N PHE A 25 14.21 -1.27 1.69
CA PHE A 25 14.32 -0.24 0.63
C PHE A 25 15.72 0.39 0.55
N GLY A 26 16.58 0.21 1.55
CA GLY A 26 17.92 0.81 1.61
C GLY A 26 17.93 2.30 1.92
N HIS A 27 16.81 2.86 2.34
CA HIS A 27 16.61 4.26 2.76
C HIS A 27 15.39 4.37 3.68
N ASP A 28 15.18 5.54 4.29
CA ASP A 28 14.15 5.73 5.34
C ASP A 28 12.84 6.35 4.80
N TRP A 29 12.64 6.47 3.51
CA TRP A 29 11.47 7.18 2.96
C TRP A 29 10.16 6.49 3.32
N GLU A 30 10.08 5.17 3.14
CA GLU A 30 8.89 4.38 3.48
C GLU A 30 8.69 4.27 4.99
N ALA A 31 9.77 4.18 5.77
CA ALA A 31 9.70 4.24 7.24
C ALA A 31 9.11 5.59 7.69
N ASN A 32 9.56 6.69 7.11
CA ASN A 32 9.03 8.03 7.37
C ASN A 32 7.59 8.19 6.90
N LEU A 33 7.21 7.58 5.76
CA LEU A 33 5.82 7.55 5.32
C LEU A 33 4.91 6.93 6.39
N ILE A 34 5.28 5.78 6.94
CA ILE A 34 4.50 5.13 8.01
C ILE A 34 4.37 6.04 9.24
N LEU A 35 5.45 6.72 9.65
CA LEU A 35 5.39 7.67 10.76
C LEU A 35 4.42 8.83 10.49
N ASN A 36 4.37 9.33 9.25
CA ASN A 36 3.46 10.39 8.85
C ASN A 36 2.02 9.89 8.78
N LEU A 37 1.80 8.68 8.23
CA LEU A 37 0.48 8.06 8.16
C LEU A 37 -0.14 7.86 9.53
N ARG A 38 0.61 7.42 10.54
CA ARG A 38 0.12 7.27 11.93
C ARG A 38 -0.36 8.58 12.56
N ARG A 39 0.09 9.74 12.03
CA ARG A 39 -0.33 11.08 12.47
C ARG A 39 -1.50 11.63 11.65
N ASP A 40 -1.81 10.99 10.53
CA ASP A 40 -2.91 11.39 9.66
C ASP A 40 -4.25 11.01 10.31
N PRO A 41 -5.25 11.93 10.36
CA PRO A 41 -6.57 11.62 10.92
C PRO A 41 -7.31 10.48 10.19
N GLY A 42 -6.95 10.20 8.95
CA GLY A 42 -7.49 9.09 8.15
C GLY A 42 -6.79 7.75 8.35
N PHE A 43 -5.81 7.67 9.26
CA PHE A 43 -5.10 6.42 9.52
C PHE A 43 -6.01 5.40 10.22
N ASP A 44 -6.08 4.20 9.66
CA ASP A 44 -6.78 3.05 10.25
C ASP A 44 -5.75 2.00 10.67
N SER A 45 -5.54 1.84 11.99
CA SER A 45 -4.59 0.87 12.53
C SER A 45 -4.93 -0.58 12.20
N ASP A 46 -6.20 -0.88 11.88
CA ASP A 46 -6.61 -2.21 11.43
C ASP A 46 -6.19 -2.51 9.98
N LEU A 47 -5.75 -1.47 9.27
CA LEU A 47 -5.21 -1.56 7.91
C LEU A 47 -3.68 -1.35 7.87
N SER A 48 -3.02 -1.39 9.02
CA SER A 48 -1.56 -1.44 9.16
C SER A 48 -1.19 -2.77 9.82
N LEU A 49 -0.63 -3.70 9.03
CA LEU A 49 -0.52 -5.11 9.42
C LEU A 49 0.93 -5.55 9.50
N VAL A 50 1.23 -6.39 10.48
CA VAL A 50 2.51 -7.07 10.61
C VAL A 50 2.37 -8.57 10.33
N ALA A 51 3.37 -9.15 9.70
CA ALA A 51 3.62 -10.58 9.73
C ALA A 51 4.47 -10.87 10.97
N ASP A 52 3.85 -11.52 11.94
CA ASP A 52 4.48 -11.90 13.20
C ASP A 52 4.98 -13.35 13.09
N LEU A 53 6.23 -13.55 13.39
CA LEU A 53 6.86 -14.86 13.50
C LEU A 53 7.43 -15.00 14.92
N ASP A 54 6.85 -15.90 15.71
CA ASP A 54 7.28 -16.18 17.09
C ASP A 54 7.36 -14.93 17.99
N GLY A 55 6.38 -14.01 17.84
CA GLY A 55 6.29 -12.76 18.62
C GLY A 55 7.14 -11.60 18.07
N ARG A 56 7.78 -11.77 16.91
CA ARG A 56 8.59 -10.74 16.25
C ARG A 56 7.97 -10.33 14.91
N ALA A 57 7.80 -9.04 14.69
CA ALA A 57 7.42 -8.52 13.38
C ALA A 57 8.58 -8.74 12.39
N VAL A 58 8.29 -9.45 11.28
CA VAL A 58 9.25 -9.75 10.21
C VAL A 58 8.84 -9.17 8.85
N GLY A 59 7.63 -8.65 8.76
CA GLY A 59 7.10 -7.96 7.59
C GLY A 59 6.01 -6.99 8.01
N HIS A 60 5.78 -5.99 7.17
CA HIS A 60 4.76 -4.97 7.40
C HIS A 60 4.14 -4.51 6.09
N ILE A 61 2.84 -4.22 6.12
CA ILE A 61 2.06 -3.64 5.03
C ILE A 61 1.12 -2.58 5.59
N CYS A 62 0.96 -1.47 4.86
CA CYS A 62 -0.01 -0.45 5.20
C CYS A 62 -0.93 -0.16 4.02
N PHE A 63 -2.19 0.11 4.33
CA PHE A 63 -3.20 0.53 3.37
C PHE A 63 -3.73 1.91 3.77
N SER A 64 -3.80 2.81 2.79
CA SER A 64 -4.22 4.20 3.03
C SER A 64 -5.33 4.58 2.08
N LYS A 65 -6.30 5.35 2.60
CA LYS A 65 -7.35 5.95 1.79
C LYS A 65 -6.76 6.93 0.79
N ILE A 66 -7.23 6.84 -0.45
CA ILE A 66 -6.92 7.74 -1.56
C ILE A 66 -8.20 8.08 -2.33
N SER A 67 -8.12 9.00 -3.26
CA SER A 67 -9.16 9.21 -4.28
C SER A 67 -8.61 9.10 -5.70
N ILE A 68 -9.49 8.79 -6.63
CA ILE A 68 -9.26 8.84 -8.08
C ILE A 68 -10.13 9.99 -8.59
N GLU A 69 -9.53 11.03 -9.14
CA GLU A 69 -10.20 12.29 -9.42
C GLU A 69 -10.15 12.69 -10.90
N THR A 70 -11.26 13.25 -11.34
CA THR A 70 -11.38 14.06 -12.55
C THR A 70 -11.87 15.46 -12.15
N PRO A 71 -11.92 16.45 -13.08
CA PRO A 71 -12.48 17.76 -12.76
C PRO A 71 -13.93 17.75 -12.25
N VAL A 72 -14.68 16.66 -12.49
CA VAL A 72 -16.13 16.57 -12.21
C VAL A 72 -16.52 15.41 -11.30
N SER A 73 -15.58 14.56 -10.90
CA SER A 73 -15.86 13.38 -10.06
C SER A 73 -14.69 13.02 -9.17
N SER A 74 -15.00 12.40 -8.04
CA SER A 74 -14.03 11.80 -7.12
C SER A 74 -14.54 10.43 -6.69
N THR A 75 -13.69 9.41 -6.81
CA THR A 75 -14.00 8.03 -6.41
C THR A 75 -13.03 7.62 -5.32
N GLU A 76 -13.57 7.17 -4.18
CA GLU A 76 -12.78 6.66 -3.07
C GLU A 76 -12.15 5.31 -3.44
N ALA A 77 -10.89 5.15 -3.08
CA ALA A 77 -10.12 3.92 -3.22
C ALA A 77 -9.13 3.77 -2.06
N VAL A 78 -8.47 2.64 -2.00
CA VAL A 78 -7.38 2.39 -1.05
C VAL A 78 -6.09 2.07 -1.81
N ILE A 79 -4.95 2.52 -1.31
CA ILE A 79 -3.65 2.15 -1.85
C ILE A 79 -2.90 1.25 -0.88
N LEU A 80 -2.32 0.18 -1.41
CA LEU A 80 -1.34 -0.66 -0.74
C LEU A 80 0.02 0.03 -0.88
N ALA A 81 0.49 0.67 0.17
CA ALA A 81 1.79 1.33 0.24
C ALA A 81 2.14 1.73 1.68
N PRO A 82 3.31 1.31 2.18
CA PRO A 82 4.29 0.39 1.60
C PRO A 82 4.09 -1.07 2.02
N LEU A 83 4.82 -1.99 1.37
CA LEU A 83 4.99 -3.39 1.78
C LEU A 83 6.48 -3.70 1.90
N ALA A 84 6.91 -4.22 3.04
CA ALA A 84 8.29 -4.66 3.27
C ALA A 84 8.34 -5.97 4.05
N ILE A 85 9.32 -6.82 3.71
CA ILE A 85 9.63 -8.06 4.40
C ILE A 85 11.14 -8.09 4.64
N LEU A 86 11.57 -8.50 5.82
CA LEU A 86 12.98 -8.76 6.11
C LEU A 86 13.57 -9.73 5.08
N GLU A 87 14.79 -9.50 4.64
CA GLU A 87 15.42 -10.24 3.56
C GLU A 87 15.45 -11.76 3.84
N GLU A 88 15.81 -12.13 5.08
CA GLU A 88 15.86 -13.51 5.53
C GLU A 88 14.49 -14.23 5.58
N GLU A 89 13.38 -13.46 5.53
CA GLU A 89 12.01 -13.98 5.55
C GLU A 89 11.30 -13.86 4.18
N ARG A 90 12.00 -13.36 3.16
CA ARG A 90 11.46 -13.31 1.80
C ARG A 90 11.25 -14.71 1.22
N SER A 91 10.31 -14.81 0.29
CA SER A 91 9.95 -16.06 -0.40
C SER A 91 9.39 -17.17 0.50
N LEU A 92 9.14 -16.91 1.78
CA LEU A 92 8.57 -17.86 2.73
C LEU A 92 7.05 -17.69 2.92
N GLY A 93 6.41 -16.77 2.20
CA GLY A 93 4.97 -16.59 2.19
C GLY A 93 4.45 -15.36 2.95
N ALA A 94 5.27 -14.70 3.79
CA ALA A 94 4.86 -13.55 4.60
C ALA A 94 4.20 -12.42 3.79
N GLY A 95 4.82 -12.03 2.67
CA GLY A 95 4.26 -10.98 1.80
C GLY A 95 2.90 -11.36 1.20
N SER A 96 2.73 -12.60 0.78
CA SER A 96 1.45 -13.08 0.25
C SER A 96 0.38 -13.13 1.33
N ALA A 97 0.72 -13.55 2.54
CA ALA A 97 -0.20 -13.57 3.66
C ALA A 97 -0.66 -12.15 4.05
N LEU A 98 0.27 -11.19 4.10
CA LEU A 98 -0.04 -9.77 4.35
C LEU A 98 -0.97 -9.17 3.28
N VAL A 99 -0.68 -9.39 2.00
CA VAL A 99 -1.53 -8.89 0.91
C VAL A 99 -2.92 -9.51 0.96
N THR A 100 -3.01 -10.83 1.15
CA THR A 100 -4.31 -11.54 1.21
C THR A 100 -5.16 -11.05 2.38
N GLU A 101 -4.58 -10.95 3.57
CA GLU A 101 -5.30 -10.44 4.76
C GLU A 101 -5.69 -8.97 4.60
N GLY A 102 -4.80 -8.16 4.03
CA GLY A 102 -5.10 -6.75 3.76
C GLY A 102 -6.25 -6.57 2.77
N ILE A 103 -6.30 -7.34 1.69
CA ILE A 103 -7.43 -7.34 0.75
C ILE A 103 -8.73 -7.69 1.48
N ARG A 104 -8.72 -8.72 2.34
CA ARG A 104 -9.89 -9.12 3.13
C ARG A 104 -10.37 -7.97 4.03
N ARG A 105 -9.48 -7.35 4.79
CA ARG A 105 -9.81 -6.24 5.70
C ARG A 105 -10.29 -5.00 4.98
N CYS A 106 -9.67 -4.63 3.86
CA CYS A 106 -10.13 -3.51 3.04
C CYS A 106 -11.55 -3.72 2.53
N LYS A 107 -11.92 -4.96 2.11
CA LYS A 107 -13.29 -5.30 1.75
C LYS A 107 -14.26 -5.13 2.92
N GLU A 108 -13.89 -5.60 4.11
CA GLU A 108 -14.71 -5.45 5.33
C GLU A 108 -14.90 -4.00 5.76
N ARG A 109 -13.92 -3.13 5.48
CA ARG A 109 -14.02 -1.67 5.66
C ARG A 109 -14.85 -0.97 4.58
N GLY A 110 -15.34 -1.70 3.59
CA GLY A 110 -16.20 -1.16 2.53
C GLY A 110 -15.46 -0.56 1.34
N TYR A 111 -14.14 -0.67 1.28
CA TYR A 111 -13.40 -0.25 0.09
C TYR A 111 -13.79 -1.12 -1.11
N ARG A 112 -13.94 -0.48 -2.25
CA ARG A 112 -14.38 -1.13 -3.49
C ARG A 112 -13.27 -1.28 -4.53
N ILE A 113 -12.24 -0.44 -4.46
CA ILE A 113 -11.11 -0.38 -5.38
C ILE A 113 -9.82 -0.31 -4.58
N MET A 114 -8.84 -1.12 -4.96
CA MET A 114 -7.48 -1.08 -4.39
C MET A 114 -6.46 -0.81 -5.49
N LEU A 115 -5.50 0.05 -5.19
CA LEU A 115 -4.36 0.34 -6.05
C LEU A 115 -3.05 -0.10 -5.39
N VAL A 116 -2.03 -0.32 -6.20
CA VAL A 116 -0.66 -0.57 -5.75
C VAL A 116 0.35 -0.12 -6.83
N TYR A 117 1.50 0.36 -6.40
CA TYR A 117 2.67 0.49 -7.27
C TYR A 117 3.49 -0.78 -7.19
N GLY A 118 3.68 -1.46 -8.32
CA GLY A 118 4.49 -2.66 -8.30
C GLY A 118 4.45 -3.50 -9.57
N GLY A 119 5.41 -4.40 -9.64
CA GLY A 119 5.60 -5.31 -10.74
C GLY A 119 4.59 -6.48 -10.79
N PRO A 120 4.90 -7.54 -11.55
CA PRO A 120 4.00 -8.67 -11.80
C PRO A 120 3.62 -9.47 -10.54
N TYR A 121 4.34 -9.28 -9.44
CA TYR A 121 4.05 -9.96 -8.17
C TYR A 121 2.59 -9.88 -7.77
N TYR A 122 1.93 -8.74 -8.02
CA TYR A 122 0.55 -8.49 -7.60
C TYR A 122 -0.51 -9.12 -8.51
N GLU A 123 -0.15 -9.58 -9.70
CA GLU A 123 -1.07 -10.25 -10.63
C GLU A 123 -1.68 -11.53 -10.04
N ARG A 124 -0.93 -12.25 -9.21
CA ARG A 124 -1.41 -13.44 -8.49
C ARG A 124 -2.58 -13.19 -7.54
N PHE A 125 -2.81 -11.93 -7.16
CA PHE A 125 -3.94 -11.51 -6.31
C PHE A 125 -5.08 -10.91 -7.14
N GLY A 126 -4.98 -10.93 -8.48
CA GLY A 126 -5.97 -10.39 -9.40
C GLY A 126 -5.77 -8.93 -9.78
N PHE A 127 -4.66 -8.31 -9.38
CA PHE A 127 -4.33 -6.96 -9.84
C PHE A 127 -4.00 -6.95 -11.32
N ARG A 128 -4.51 -5.93 -12.02
CA ARG A 128 -4.25 -5.65 -13.43
C ARG A 128 -3.79 -4.21 -13.62
N THR A 129 -3.28 -3.89 -14.78
CA THR A 129 -2.71 -2.58 -15.08
C THR A 129 -3.77 -1.48 -15.07
N ALA A 130 -3.53 -0.38 -14.34
CA ALA A 130 -4.52 0.66 -14.12
C ALA A 130 -4.65 1.64 -15.30
N HIS A 131 -3.59 1.86 -16.09
CA HIS A 131 -3.64 2.80 -17.22
C HIS A 131 -4.63 2.34 -18.30
N GLU A 132 -4.85 1.04 -18.47
CA GLU A 132 -5.84 0.49 -19.40
C GLU A 132 -7.28 0.91 -19.04
N GLN A 133 -7.52 1.20 -17.76
CA GLN A 133 -8.78 1.74 -17.25
C GLN A 133 -8.85 3.28 -17.32
N GLY A 134 -7.73 3.96 -17.66
CA GLY A 134 -7.63 5.41 -17.62
C GLY A 134 -7.36 5.96 -16.21
N ILE A 135 -6.75 5.16 -15.33
CA ILE A 135 -6.32 5.57 -13.99
C ILE A 135 -4.82 5.79 -14.00
N PHE A 136 -4.41 6.99 -13.62
CA PHE A 136 -3.02 7.43 -13.67
C PHE A 136 -2.57 7.98 -12.32
N ARG A 137 -1.27 7.86 -12.03
CA ARG A 137 -0.66 8.63 -10.94
C ARG A 137 -0.41 10.07 -11.40
N PRO A 138 -0.36 11.05 -10.48
CA PRO A 138 0.21 12.33 -10.81
C PRO A 138 1.67 12.12 -11.22
N ASN A 139 2.12 12.80 -12.28
CA ASN A 139 3.50 12.76 -12.78
C ASN A 139 4.04 11.32 -12.99
N PRO A 140 3.53 10.62 -14.02
CA PRO A 140 3.95 9.24 -14.28
C PRO A 140 5.43 9.17 -14.66
N MET A 141 6.16 8.23 -14.03
CA MET A 141 7.56 7.96 -14.36
C MET A 141 7.69 6.78 -15.33
N PRO A 142 8.67 6.80 -16.25
CA PRO A 142 8.95 5.68 -17.12
C PRO A 142 9.25 4.40 -16.31
N GLY A 143 8.59 3.30 -16.68
CA GLY A 143 8.80 1.99 -16.05
C GLY A 143 8.00 1.73 -14.76
N GLU A 144 7.32 2.72 -14.20
CA GLU A 144 6.41 2.49 -13.08
C GLU A 144 5.05 2.00 -13.55
N VAL A 145 4.57 0.97 -12.88
CA VAL A 145 3.26 0.37 -13.17
C VAL A 145 2.34 0.56 -11.97
N VAL A 146 1.27 1.32 -12.17
CA VAL A 146 0.14 1.32 -11.26
C VAL A 146 -0.73 0.11 -11.59
N ARG A 147 -1.08 -0.65 -10.57
CA ARG A 147 -2.01 -1.78 -10.70
C ARG A 147 -3.25 -1.54 -9.88
N MET A 148 -4.36 -2.11 -10.32
CA MET A 148 -5.67 -1.97 -9.70
C MET A 148 -6.32 -3.32 -9.48
N LEU A 149 -7.13 -3.41 -8.43
CA LEU A 149 -7.95 -4.55 -8.09
C LEU A 149 -9.37 -4.09 -7.77
N GLU A 150 -10.38 -4.70 -8.40
CA GLU A 150 -11.76 -4.60 -7.96
C GLU A 150 -11.96 -5.45 -6.71
N LEU A 151 -12.27 -4.81 -5.60
CA LEU A 151 -12.65 -5.50 -4.37
C LEU A 151 -14.11 -5.93 -4.40
N VAL A 152 -14.94 -5.21 -5.16
CA VAL A 152 -16.35 -5.52 -5.43
C VAL A 152 -16.57 -5.50 -6.93
N PRO A 153 -17.17 -6.53 -7.53
CA PRO A 153 -17.43 -6.58 -8.97
C PRO A 153 -18.15 -5.32 -9.50
N GLY A 154 -17.68 -4.78 -10.62
CA GLY A 154 -18.23 -3.57 -11.25
C GLY A 154 -17.78 -2.25 -10.59
N ALA A 155 -16.92 -2.30 -9.58
CA ALA A 155 -16.47 -1.09 -8.90
C ALA A 155 -15.65 -0.13 -9.79
N LEU A 156 -15.05 -0.64 -10.87
CA LEU A 156 -14.27 0.15 -11.83
C LEU A 156 -15.09 0.65 -13.02
N GLU A 157 -16.39 0.36 -13.09
CA GLU A 157 -17.24 0.88 -14.19
C GLU A 157 -17.26 2.41 -14.18
N GLY A 158 -16.81 3.02 -15.30
CA GLY A 158 -16.75 4.47 -15.45
C GLY A 158 -15.68 5.17 -14.61
N VAL A 159 -14.93 4.45 -13.79
CA VAL A 159 -13.87 5.04 -12.96
C VAL A 159 -12.62 5.29 -13.81
N ARG A 160 -12.19 6.55 -13.81
CA ARG A 160 -10.98 7.04 -14.48
C ARG A 160 -10.51 8.32 -13.77
N GLY A 161 -9.27 8.70 -13.97
CA GLY A 161 -8.74 9.95 -13.44
C GLY A 161 -7.34 9.82 -12.88
N VAL A 162 -6.96 10.80 -12.07
CA VAL A 162 -5.64 10.90 -11.44
C VAL A 162 -5.74 10.57 -9.96
N ILE A 163 -4.82 9.77 -9.46
CA ILE A 163 -4.73 9.40 -8.04
C ILE A 163 -4.38 10.65 -7.22
N ARG A 164 -5.11 10.85 -6.12
CA ARG A 164 -4.80 11.84 -5.08
C ARG A 164 -4.47 11.16 -3.77
N TYR A 165 -3.34 11.52 -3.21
CA TYR A 165 -2.84 10.99 -1.95
C TYR A 165 -3.17 11.91 -0.78
N PRO A 166 -3.34 11.38 0.44
CA PRO A 166 -3.36 12.20 1.64
C PRO A 166 -2.02 12.93 1.84
N ASP A 167 -2.05 13.99 2.62
CA ASP A 167 -0.89 14.85 2.87
C ASP A 167 0.31 14.10 3.47
N ALA A 168 0.07 13.02 4.18
CA ALA A 168 1.11 12.14 4.72
C ALA A 168 2.08 11.60 3.65
N PHE A 169 1.63 11.47 2.39
CA PHE A 169 2.46 11.02 1.26
C PHE A 169 3.33 12.12 0.66
N LYS A 170 3.06 13.42 0.93
CA LYS A 170 3.79 14.55 0.31
C LYS A 170 5.31 14.43 0.40
N PRO A 171 5.92 14.09 1.57
CA PRO A 171 7.37 13.96 1.64
C PRO A 171 7.91 12.86 0.72
N LEU A 172 7.21 11.73 0.58
CA LEU A 172 7.60 10.64 -0.29
C LEU A 172 7.42 11.02 -1.76
N VAL A 173 6.29 11.63 -2.11
CA VAL A 173 6.02 12.14 -3.47
C VAL A 173 7.08 13.14 -3.90
N ASN A 174 7.51 14.04 -3.01
CA ASN A 174 8.58 15.00 -3.30
C ASN A 174 9.96 14.34 -3.52
N GLN A 175 10.21 13.18 -2.92
CA GLN A 175 11.42 12.39 -3.20
C GLN A 175 11.35 11.72 -4.58
N TRP A 176 10.17 11.28 -4.98
CA TRP A 176 9.94 10.72 -6.31
C TRP A 176 10.02 11.80 -7.42
N TYR A 177 9.77 13.09 -7.08
CA TYR A 177 9.70 14.22 -8.01
C TYR A 177 10.47 15.44 -7.45
N PRO A 178 11.82 15.40 -7.41
CA PRO A 178 12.61 16.48 -6.80
C PRO A 178 12.54 17.83 -7.54
N ASP A 179 12.04 17.87 -8.77
CA ASP A 179 12.09 19.05 -9.65
C ASP A 179 10.79 19.86 -9.72
N GLU A 180 9.76 19.52 -8.94
CA GLU A 180 8.54 20.33 -8.84
C GLU A 180 8.64 21.34 -7.69
N LYS A 181 9.43 22.42 -7.93
CA LYS A 181 9.41 23.65 -7.13
C LYS A 181 8.74 24.77 -7.88
#